data_d7de6ee4fe51b4fd7ffc592ef162fd39
#
_entry.id   d7de6ee4fe51b4fd7ffc592ef162fd39
#
_cell.length_a   1.000
_cell.length_b   1.000
_cell.length_c   1.000
_cell.angle_alpha   90.00
_cell.angle_beta   90.00
_cell.angle_gamma   90.00
#
_symmetry.space_group_name_H-M   'P 1'
#
loop_
_entity.id
_entity.type
_entity.pdbx_description
1 polymer ?
#
loop_
_entity_poly.entity_id
_entity_poly.type
_entity_poly.pdbx_seq_one_letter_code
_entity_poly.pdbx_strand_id
1 'polypeptide(L)'
;MTGYYDVGGGADFPGYDAAEINPSDDSDEALIYSLGQKAKTVFEELIIDKSRISQYELITSETFTSYGVCQFSFVKSINGFNTNDTLSIAIDRDGKIKSYTGSRQGIFDNLTVNADRSDIEKFIDEKVNSRYKNQTVKYNVNSMTIDKKKNKFYIRCFVGVETEEYIA
;
A
#
# COMPACT_ATOMS: atom_id res chain seq x y z
N MET A 1 -9.81 -18.05 -8.91
CA MET A 1 -8.77 -18.99 -8.41
C MET A 1 -7.73 -18.13 -7.74
N THR A 2 -7.77 -18.03 -6.41
CA THR A 2 -6.81 -17.26 -5.61
C THR A 2 -5.58 -18.13 -5.45
N GLY A 3 -4.54 -17.85 -6.22
CA GLY A 3 -3.25 -18.50 -6.05
C GLY A 3 -2.48 -17.82 -4.92
N TYR A 4 -2.51 -18.39 -3.74
CA TYR A 4 -1.52 -18.08 -2.71
C TYR A 4 -0.24 -18.83 -3.10
N TYR A 5 0.80 -18.11 -3.43
CA TYR A 5 2.14 -18.66 -3.51
C TYR A 5 2.83 -18.40 -2.17
N ASP A 6 2.60 -19.33 -1.23
CA ASP A 6 3.39 -19.39 -0.02
C ASP A 6 4.63 -20.23 -0.33
N VAL A 7 5.78 -19.60 -0.43
CA VAL A 7 7.06 -20.30 -0.42
C VAL A 7 7.53 -20.32 1.03
N GLY A 8 6.77 -21.07 1.85
CA GLY A 8 7.10 -21.34 3.22
C GLY A 8 8.33 -22.24 3.32
N GLY A 9 9.50 -21.66 3.27
CA GLY A 9 10.65 -22.24 3.93
C GLY A 9 10.51 -21.90 5.41
N GLY A 10 10.03 -22.83 6.23
CA GLY A 10 10.07 -22.72 7.68
C GLY A 10 11.51 -22.55 8.12
N ALA A 11 11.96 -21.30 8.28
CA ALA A 11 13.15 -21.00 9.04
C ALA A 11 12.67 -20.68 10.46
N ASP A 12 13.09 -21.51 11.42
CA ASP A 12 13.07 -21.15 12.84
C ASP A 12 13.67 -19.75 12.95
N PHE A 13 12.83 -18.79 13.34
CA PHE A 13 13.32 -17.43 13.63
C PHE A 13 14.11 -17.51 14.94
N PRO A 14 15.44 -17.30 14.93
CA PRO A 14 16.17 -17.13 16.18
C PRO A 14 15.60 -15.89 16.86
N GLY A 15 15.31 -15.99 18.15
CA GLY A 15 14.86 -14.87 18.95
C GLY A 15 15.86 -13.72 18.82
N TYR A 16 15.44 -12.64 18.19
CA TYR A 16 16.20 -11.40 18.17
C TYR A 16 15.87 -10.65 19.48
N ASP A 17 16.88 -10.43 20.28
CA ASP A 17 16.84 -9.35 21.26
C ASP A 17 16.53 -8.06 20.49
N ALA A 18 15.42 -7.43 20.86
CA ALA A 18 15.04 -6.15 20.30
C ALA A 18 16.05 -5.08 20.75
N ALA A 19 17.12 -4.93 19.97
CA ALA A 19 17.93 -3.71 20.06
C ALA A 19 17.00 -2.55 19.67
N GLU A 20 16.91 -1.54 20.53
CA GLU A 20 16.19 -0.30 20.25
C GLU A 20 16.72 0.26 18.92
N ILE A 21 15.92 0.14 17.86
CA ILE A 21 16.23 0.71 16.56
C ILE A 21 15.85 2.18 16.64
N ASN A 22 16.87 3.01 16.71
CA ASN A 22 16.71 4.47 16.65
C ASN A 22 16.24 4.85 15.22
N PRO A 23 15.07 5.49 15.03
CA PRO A 23 14.45 5.65 13.72
C PRO A 23 14.91 6.90 12.97
N SER A 24 16.17 7.21 12.89
CA SER A 24 16.66 8.25 11.97
C SER A 24 18.18 8.23 11.85
N ASP A 25 18.67 7.28 11.06
CA ASP A 25 20.01 7.39 10.52
C ASP A 25 19.87 7.58 9.00
N ASP A 26 20.45 8.63 8.45
CA ASP A 26 20.47 8.91 6.98
C ASP A 26 20.96 7.69 6.17
N SER A 27 21.69 6.79 6.83
CA SER A 27 22.15 5.50 6.29
C SER A 27 20.99 4.54 5.97
N ASP A 28 19.90 4.57 6.72
CA ASP A 28 18.76 3.67 6.53
C ASP A 28 17.93 4.12 5.31
N GLU A 29 17.77 5.41 5.07
CA GLU A 29 17.04 5.94 3.92
C GLU A 29 17.75 5.56 2.60
N ALA A 30 19.05 5.76 2.52
CA ALA A 30 19.85 5.37 1.35
C ALA A 30 19.81 3.84 1.10
N LEU A 31 19.86 3.06 2.18
CA LEU A 31 19.74 1.61 2.10
C LEU A 31 18.35 1.19 1.62
N ILE A 32 17.27 1.73 2.18
CA ILE A 32 15.90 1.45 1.78
C ILE A 32 15.68 1.79 0.30
N TYR A 33 16.21 2.93 -0.16
CA TYR A 33 16.16 3.28 -1.56
C TYR A 33 16.85 2.23 -2.45
N SER A 34 18.07 1.80 -2.08
CA SER A 34 18.80 0.75 -2.81
C SER A 34 18.04 -0.58 -2.84
N LEU A 35 17.47 -0.99 -1.71
CA LEU A 35 16.64 -2.19 -1.62
C LEU A 35 15.36 -2.07 -2.44
N GLY A 36 14.79 -0.86 -2.56
CA GLY A 36 13.65 -0.58 -3.43
C GLY A 36 13.96 -0.83 -4.91
N GLN A 37 15.17 -0.46 -5.38
CA GLN A 37 15.60 -0.78 -6.75
C GLN A 37 15.72 -2.30 -6.96
N LYS A 38 16.24 -3.02 -5.97
CA LYS A 38 16.27 -4.49 -6.00
C LYS A 38 14.87 -5.09 -6.02
N ALA A 39 13.97 -4.60 -5.18
CA ALA A 39 12.58 -5.05 -5.17
C ALA A 39 11.91 -4.84 -6.54
N LYS A 40 12.17 -3.71 -7.19
CA LYS A 40 11.66 -3.42 -8.53
C LYS A 40 12.16 -4.43 -9.57
N THR A 41 13.44 -4.75 -9.56
CA THR A 41 13.99 -5.79 -10.46
C THR A 41 13.30 -7.13 -10.24
N VAL A 42 13.12 -7.54 -8.98
CA VAL A 42 12.44 -8.80 -8.64
C VAL A 42 10.97 -8.77 -9.07
N PHE A 43 10.27 -7.65 -8.85
CA PHE A 43 8.90 -7.49 -9.32
C PHE A 43 8.80 -7.64 -10.84
N GLU A 44 9.70 -7.03 -11.59
CA GLU A 44 9.75 -7.13 -13.04
C GLU A 44 10.02 -8.55 -13.53
N GLU A 45 10.75 -9.36 -12.78
CA GLU A 45 10.96 -10.78 -13.07
C GLU A 45 9.72 -11.63 -12.79
N LEU A 46 9.04 -11.35 -11.68
CA LEU A 46 7.87 -12.10 -11.23
C LEU A 46 6.61 -11.82 -12.04
N ILE A 47 6.46 -10.61 -12.61
CA ILE A 47 5.27 -10.28 -13.38
C ILE A 47 5.30 -10.95 -14.74
N ILE A 48 4.27 -11.72 -15.04
CA ILE A 48 4.19 -12.53 -16.27
C ILE A 48 3.99 -11.64 -17.50
N ASP A 49 3.09 -10.69 -17.42
CA ASP A 49 2.76 -9.76 -18.50
C ASP A 49 3.52 -8.44 -18.32
N LYS A 50 4.66 -8.33 -18.97
CA LYS A 50 5.54 -7.15 -18.87
C LYS A 50 4.88 -5.84 -19.31
N SER A 51 3.85 -5.89 -20.16
CA SER A 51 3.12 -4.69 -20.60
C SER A 51 2.34 -4.03 -19.47
N ARG A 52 2.14 -4.73 -18.37
CA ARG A 52 1.38 -4.25 -17.20
C ARG A 52 2.24 -3.63 -16.11
N ILE A 53 3.56 -3.71 -16.21
CA ILE A 53 4.47 -3.16 -15.19
C ILE A 53 4.16 -1.69 -14.90
N SER A 54 3.87 -0.89 -15.93
CA SER A 54 3.55 0.53 -15.78
C SER A 54 2.23 0.84 -15.06
N GLN A 55 1.41 -0.17 -14.80
CA GLN A 55 0.16 -0.03 -14.05
C GLN A 55 0.35 -0.18 -12.55
N TYR A 56 1.56 -0.53 -12.11
CA TYR A 56 1.86 -0.72 -10.69
C TYR A 56 2.73 0.41 -10.16
N GLU A 57 2.35 0.90 -9.01
CA GLU A 57 3.09 1.89 -8.24
C GLU A 57 3.79 1.20 -7.07
N LEU A 58 5.04 1.57 -6.83
CA LEU A 58 5.79 1.11 -5.68
C LEU A 58 5.44 1.95 -4.45
N ILE A 59 4.94 1.30 -3.43
CA ILE A 59 4.77 1.85 -2.09
C ILE A 59 5.82 1.22 -1.18
N THR A 60 6.74 2.01 -0.66
CA THR A 60 7.83 1.56 0.20
C THR A 60 7.50 1.85 1.66
N SER A 61 7.82 0.93 2.56
CA SER A 61 7.87 1.24 3.99
C SER A 61 9.01 2.23 4.25
N GLU A 62 8.77 3.22 5.09
CA GLU A 62 9.76 4.25 5.42
C GLU A 62 10.85 3.73 6.37
N THR A 63 10.60 2.61 7.04
CA THR A 63 11.47 2.05 8.05
C THR A 63 11.56 0.53 7.96
N PHE A 64 12.62 -0.02 8.54
CA PHE A 64 12.69 -1.45 8.79
C PHE A 64 11.75 -1.86 9.92
N THR A 65 11.13 -3.02 9.78
CA THR A 65 10.35 -3.62 10.87
C THR A 65 11.27 -4.07 12.02
N SER A 66 10.70 -4.41 13.17
CA SER A 66 11.42 -5.01 14.30
C SER A 66 12.16 -6.31 13.93
N TYR A 67 11.77 -6.94 12.84
CA TYR A 67 12.45 -8.14 12.30
C TYR A 67 13.57 -7.81 11.30
N GLY A 68 13.94 -6.53 11.15
CA GLY A 68 15.00 -6.09 10.26
C GLY A 68 14.69 -6.22 8.77
N VAL A 69 13.41 -6.23 8.39
CA VAL A 69 12.99 -6.27 6.99
C VAL A 69 12.28 -4.99 6.59
N CYS A 70 12.51 -4.55 5.35
CA CYS A 70 11.76 -3.50 4.69
C CYS A 70 10.78 -4.12 3.71
N GLN A 71 9.55 -3.59 3.65
CA GLN A 71 8.50 -4.07 2.77
C GLN A 71 8.30 -3.13 1.58
N PHE A 72 8.29 -3.70 0.40
CA PHE A 72 8.08 -3.02 -0.88
C PHE A 72 6.80 -3.56 -1.51
N SER A 73 5.79 -2.73 -1.63
CA SER A 73 4.48 -3.12 -2.16
C SER A 73 4.24 -2.48 -3.51
N PHE A 74 4.02 -3.30 -4.52
CA PHE A 74 3.64 -2.89 -5.86
C PHE A 74 2.11 -2.99 -5.95
N VAL A 75 1.45 -1.88 -6.10
CA VAL A 75 0.00 -1.77 -6.09
C VAL A 75 -0.49 -1.35 -7.46
N LYS A 76 -1.37 -2.13 -8.06
CA LYS A 76 -1.98 -1.76 -9.34
C LYS A 76 -2.89 -0.56 -9.14
N SER A 77 -2.67 0.46 -9.97
CA SER A 77 -3.47 1.69 -10.00
C SER A 77 -4.23 1.79 -11.32
N ILE A 78 -5.46 2.27 -11.27
CA ILE A 78 -6.32 2.53 -12.43
C ILE A 78 -6.89 3.93 -12.29
N ASN A 79 -6.50 4.83 -13.20
CA ASN A 79 -6.91 6.22 -13.19
C ASN A 79 -6.65 6.93 -11.84
N GLY A 80 -5.49 6.64 -11.19
CA GLY A 80 -5.11 7.22 -9.91
C GLY A 80 -5.80 6.61 -8.67
N PHE A 81 -6.53 5.51 -8.84
CA PHE A 81 -7.14 4.76 -7.74
C PHE A 81 -6.44 3.43 -7.55
N ASN A 82 -5.97 3.16 -6.34
CA ASN A 82 -5.36 1.89 -6.00
C ASN A 82 -6.37 0.75 -6.08
N THR A 83 -5.89 -0.45 -6.33
CA THR A 83 -6.69 -1.68 -6.30
C THR A 83 -6.17 -2.64 -5.23
N ASN A 84 -6.87 -3.75 -5.04
CA ASN A 84 -6.36 -4.85 -4.21
C ASN A 84 -5.47 -5.83 -5.00
N ASP A 85 -5.09 -5.49 -6.22
CA ASP A 85 -4.10 -6.25 -6.99
C ASP A 85 -2.71 -5.76 -6.59
N THR A 86 -2.04 -6.53 -5.76
CA THR A 86 -0.78 -6.15 -5.13
C THR A 86 0.24 -7.27 -5.18
N LEU A 87 1.51 -6.91 -5.20
CA LEU A 87 2.64 -7.80 -4.91
C LEU A 87 3.54 -7.11 -3.89
N SER A 88 3.76 -7.75 -2.75
CA SER A 88 4.65 -7.25 -1.71
C SER A 88 5.89 -8.13 -1.58
N ILE A 89 7.05 -7.51 -1.47
CA ILE A 89 8.35 -8.15 -1.34
C ILE A 89 8.99 -7.65 -0.05
N ALA A 90 9.39 -8.53 0.83
CA ALA A 90 10.14 -8.20 2.04
C ALA A 90 11.63 -8.52 1.86
N ILE A 91 12.48 -7.54 2.12
CA ILE A 91 13.93 -7.63 1.94
C ILE A 91 14.61 -7.22 3.25
N ASP A 92 15.61 -7.99 3.69
CA ASP A 92 16.40 -7.65 4.86
C ASP A 92 17.52 -6.63 4.54
N ARG A 93 18.22 -6.18 5.59
CA ARG A 93 19.32 -5.20 5.47
C ARG A 93 20.46 -5.68 4.56
N ASP A 94 20.68 -6.98 4.46
CA ASP A 94 21.71 -7.58 3.60
C ASP A 94 21.23 -7.71 2.13
N GLY A 95 20.01 -7.29 1.85
CA GLY A 95 19.40 -7.37 0.53
C GLY A 95 18.88 -8.77 0.19
N LYS A 96 18.68 -9.66 1.18
CA LYS A 96 18.11 -10.98 0.96
C LYS A 96 16.60 -10.91 0.99
N ILE A 97 15.96 -11.50 -0.03
CA ILE A 97 14.50 -11.63 -0.07
C ILE A 97 14.07 -12.63 1.01
N LYS A 98 13.20 -12.18 1.91
CA LYS A 98 12.65 -13.02 2.99
C LYS A 98 11.32 -13.62 2.62
N SER A 99 10.48 -12.85 1.94
CA SER A 99 9.19 -13.33 1.46
C SER A 99 8.69 -12.49 0.29
N TYR A 100 7.77 -13.05 -0.47
CA TYR A 100 6.92 -12.30 -1.35
C TYR A 100 5.49 -12.84 -1.24
N THR A 101 4.53 -11.91 -1.26
CA THR A 101 3.11 -12.24 -1.21
C THR A 101 2.39 -11.43 -2.26
N GLY A 102 1.45 -12.03 -2.96
CA GLY A 102 0.72 -11.35 -4.00
C GLY A 102 -0.76 -11.68 -3.98
N SER A 103 -1.57 -10.68 -4.23
CA SER A 103 -3.00 -10.83 -4.49
C SER A 103 -3.28 -10.33 -5.89
N ARG A 104 -3.15 -11.23 -6.87
CA ARG A 104 -3.50 -10.87 -8.25
C ARG A 104 -4.97 -11.13 -8.48
N GLN A 105 -5.69 -10.07 -8.76
CA GLN A 105 -7.10 -10.15 -9.09
C GLN A 105 -7.29 -9.72 -10.54
N GLY A 106 -7.28 -10.66 -11.47
CA GLY A 106 -7.53 -10.41 -12.91
C GLY A 106 -8.84 -9.68 -13.21
N ILE A 107 -9.70 -9.52 -12.20
CA ILE A 107 -10.92 -8.72 -12.29
C ILE A 107 -10.67 -7.24 -12.60
N PHE A 108 -9.48 -6.73 -12.34
CA PHE A 108 -9.10 -5.34 -12.64
C PHE A 108 -8.45 -5.16 -14.01
N ASP A 109 -8.19 -6.24 -14.75
CA ASP A 109 -7.38 -6.18 -15.97
C ASP A 109 -8.04 -5.38 -17.10
N ASN A 110 -9.36 -5.39 -17.17
CA ASN A 110 -10.14 -4.68 -18.19
C ASN A 110 -11.07 -3.63 -17.59
N LEU A 111 -10.81 -3.22 -16.36
CA LEU A 111 -11.63 -2.22 -15.70
C LEU A 111 -11.23 -0.81 -16.18
N THR A 112 -12.21 -0.08 -16.66
CA THR A 112 -12.11 1.36 -16.93
C THR A 112 -12.83 2.11 -15.82
N VAL A 113 -12.16 3.09 -15.22
CA VAL A 113 -12.73 3.96 -14.19
C VAL A 113 -12.90 5.35 -14.79
N ASN A 114 -14.15 5.78 -14.92
CA ASN A 114 -14.50 7.11 -15.44
C ASN A 114 -14.76 8.14 -14.33
N ALA A 115 -14.47 7.77 -13.07
CA ALA A 115 -14.60 8.71 -11.95
C ALA A 115 -13.42 9.68 -11.95
N ASP A 116 -13.74 10.96 -11.72
CA ASP A 116 -12.74 11.97 -11.47
C ASP A 116 -12.46 12.04 -9.96
N ARG A 117 -11.19 12.09 -9.60
CA ARG A 117 -10.76 12.20 -8.19
C ARG A 117 -11.31 13.47 -7.54
N SER A 118 -11.31 14.58 -8.25
CA SER A 118 -11.81 15.86 -7.76
C SER A 118 -13.30 15.83 -7.42
N ASP A 119 -14.11 15.09 -8.18
CA ASP A 119 -15.54 14.94 -7.89
C ASP A 119 -15.79 14.08 -6.65
N ILE A 120 -14.93 13.07 -6.42
CA ILE A 120 -14.98 12.27 -5.21
C ILE A 120 -14.57 13.10 -4.00
N GLU A 121 -13.53 13.91 -4.10
CA GLU A 121 -13.09 14.80 -3.03
C GLU A 121 -14.18 15.82 -2.67
N LYS A 122 -14.87 16.44 -3.64
CA LYS A 122 -16.03 17.29 -3.38
C LYS A 122 -17.15 16.55 -2.64
N PHE A 123 -17.45 15.32 -3.09
CA PHE A 123 -18.46 14.50 -2.41
C PHE A 123 -18.07 14.19 -0.96
N ILE A 124 -16.79 13.91 -0.69
CA ILE A 124 -16.27 13.70 0.67
C ILE A 124 -16.47 14.98 1.50
N ASP A 125 -16.08 16.13 0.95
CA ASP A 125 -16.23 17.43 1.60
C ASP A 125 -17.69 17.69 2.01
N GLU A 126 -18.62 17.51 1.08
CA GLU A 126 -20.06 17.62 1.37
C GLU A 126 -20.51 16.68 2.48
N LYS A 127 -20.02 15.42 2.49
CA LYS A 127 -20.38 14.43 3.52
C LYS A 127 -19.80 14.77 4.88
N VAL A 128 -18.53 15.18 4.94
CA VAL A 128 -17.89 15.61 6.18
C VAL A 128 -18.64 16.83 6.75
N ASN A 129 -18.85 17.86 5.96
CA ASN A 129 -19.54 19.07 6.37
C ASN A 129 -20.99 18.80 6.81
N SER A 130 -21.70 17.89 6.15
CA SER A 130 -23.06 17.51 6.54
C SER A 130 -23.13 16.72 7.84
N ARG A 131 -22.09 15.93 8.15
CA ARG A 131 -22.02 15.11 9.36
C ARG A 131 -21.60 15.91 10.58
N TYR A 132 -20.71 16.85 10.40
CA TYR A 132 -20.11 17.65 11.48
C TYR A 132 -20.61 19.11 11.43
N LYS A 133 -21.92 19.30 11.20
CA LYS A 133 -22.57 20.62 11.23
C LYS A 133 -22.23 21.33 12.51
N ASN A 134 -21.81 22.50 12.58
CA ASN A 134 -21.49 23.29 13.76
C ASN A 134 -20.15 22.95 14.46
N GLN A 135 -19.28 22.21 13.81
CA GLN A 135 -17.92 21.95 14.30
C GLN A 135 -16.91 22.39 13.24
N THR A 136 -15.81 22.94 13.70
CA THR A 136 -14.64 23.12 12.82
C THR A 136 -13.92 21.77 12.73
N VAL A 137 -13.87 21.21 11.55
CA VAL A 137 -13.21 19.91 11.32
C VAL A 137 -12.09 20.06 10.32
N LYS A 138 -11.00 19.34 10.55
CA LYS A 138 -9.98 19.06 9.55
C LYS A 138 -10.12 17.63 9.12
N TYR A 139 -9.93 17.34 7.84
CA TYR A 139 -9.95 15.97 7.37
C TYR A 139 -8.86 15.71 6.34
N ASN A 140 -8.44 14.45 6.26
CA ASN A 140 -7.51 13.94 5.28
C ASN A 140 -8.09 12.71 4.60
N VAL A 141 -7.95 12.63 3.28
CA VAL A 141 -8.27 11.44 2.53
C VAL A 141 -7.04 10.53 2.52
N ASN A 142 -7.04 9.54 3.40
CA ASN A 142 -5.89 8.65 3.59
C ASN A 142 -5.72 7.66 2.44
N SER A 143 -6.80 7.20 1.84
CA SER A 143 -6.73 6.32 0.67
C SER A 143 -8.04 6.30 -0.13
N MET A 144 -7.89 6.06 -1.43
CA MET A 144 -8.99 5.75 -2.35
C MET A 144 -8.65 4.44 -3.06
N THR A 145 -9.46 3.41 -2.82
CA THR A 145 -9.20 2.06 -3.35
C THR A 145 -10.40 1.55 -4.11
N ILE A 146 -10.18 1.00 -5.31
CA ILE A 146 -11.23 0.31 -6.05
C ILE A 146 -11.44 -1.05 -5.40
N ASP A 147 -12.67 -1.31 -5.02
CA ASP A 147 -13.07 -2.58 -4.42
C ASP A 147 -14.24 -3.19 -5.20
N LYS A 148 -14.45 -4.50 -5.07
CA LYS A 148 -15.53 -5.22 -5.72
C LYS A 148 -16.41 -5.89 -4.69
N LYS A 149 -17.72 -5.59 -4.75
CA LYS A 149 -18.72 -6.27 -3.93
C LYS A 149 -19.83 -6.80 -4.84
N LYS A 150 -20.03 -8.12 -4.78
CA LYS A 150 -20.91 -8.82 -5.72
C LYS A 150 -20.41 -8.59 -7.16
N ASN A 151 -21.21 -8.02 -8.03
CA ASN A 151 -20.86 -7.75 -9.43
C ASN A 151 -20.67 -6.25 -9.73
N LYS A 152 -20.41 -5.43 -8.71
CA LYS A 152 -20.20 -3.97 -8.85
C LYS A 152 -18.86 -3.58 -8.30
N PHE A 153 -18.18 -2.66 -9.00
CA PHE A 153 -17.02 -1.96 -8.52
C PHE A 153 -17.45 -0.66 -7.83
N TYR A 154 -16.74 -0.28 -6.80
CA TYR A 154 -16.97 0.98 -6.08
C TYR A 154 -15.62 1.49 -5.57
N ILE A 155 -15.53 2.81 -5.39
CA ILE A 155 -14.36 3.43 -4.80
C ILE A 155 -14.63 3.53 -3.29
N ARG A 156 -13.74 2.92 -2.50
CA ARG A 156 -13.72 3.03 -1.06
C ARG A 156 -12.75 4.13 -0.66
N CYS A 157 -13.24 5.12 0.08
CA CYS A 157 -12.43 6.19 0.61
C CYS A 157 -12.30 6.01 2.12
N PHE A 158 -11.07 6.10 2.61
CA PHE A 158 -10.78 6.19 4.04
C PHE A 158 -10.45 7.65 4.36
N VAL A 159 -11.27 8.25 5.22
CA VAL A 159 -11.15 9.66 5.58
C VAL A 159 -10.91 9.75 7.08
N GLY A 160 -9.77 10.29 7.46
CA GLY A 160 -9.48 10.66 8.85
C GLY A 160 -10.08 12.03 9.12
N VAL A 161 -10.82 12.17 10.21
CA VAL A 161 -11.43 13.45 10.63
C VAL A 161 -10.95 13.80 12.02
N GLU A 162 -10.39 14.99 12.17
CA GLU A 162 -10.00 15.58 13.44
C GLU A 162 -11.04 16.61 13.85
N THR A 163 -11.61 16.43 15.06
CA THR A 163 -12.55 17.37 15.66
C THR A 163 -11.86 18.08 16.81
N GLU A 164 -12.01 19.39 16.92
CA GLU A 164 -11.63 20.11 18.14
C GLU A 164 -12.68 19.82 19.21
N GLU A 165 -12.33 18.99 20.20
CA GLU A 165 -13.14 18.88 21.42
C GLU A 165 -12.92 20.13 22.27
N TYR A 166 -13.91 20.99 22.36
CA TYR A 166 -13.94 21.99 23.43
C TYR A 166 -14.19 21.24 24.73
N ILE A 167 -13.16 21.07 25.53
CA ILE A 167 -13.30 20.72 26.94
C ILE A 167 -13.87 21.96 27.65
N ALA A 168 -15.16 21.92 27.95
CA ALA A 168 -15.84 22.96 28.73
C ALA A 168 -15.59 22.75 30.24
#